data_f866760438c42471cc6c3e7d40209314
#
_entry.id   f866760438c42471cc6c3e7d40209314
#
_cell.length_a   1.000
_cell.length_b   1.000
_cell.length_c   1.000
_cell.angle_alpha   90.00
_cell.angle_beta   90.00
_cell.angle_gamma   90.00
#
_symmetry.space_group_name_H-M   'P 1'
#
loop_
_entity.id
_entity.type
_entity.pdbx_description
1 polymer ?
#
loop_
_entity_poly.entity_id
_entity_poly.type
_entity_poly.pdbx_seq_one_letter_code
_entity_poly.pdbx_strand_id
1 'polypeptide(L)'
;MPLTTTANHSTLCEEKTMSRYFRNFVAGSLALFSLGSQAQQNFDDVEIEVLPVRDGIYMLVGAGGNITVQTGVDGVLMIDTQYAELSEKIYSKIQELSPAPIRYIINTHSHPDHVGGNANLAPLGATITGGNVARLQEDAGDGATIVAFETVMNNMVEEKYPVESWPSETFFVERKDMYFNDEGIEILHQPNAHTDGDVIVWFRKTDVVVTGDVFTTTMYPFIDKAKGGSINGVIAALNTIVDITIPRAKQEGGTLVVPGHGRLADEADVVEYRDMVTIIRDRIKALRDSGMTLEQVKAPGPTQDYDSRYGSNEGFWTTDMFIEAVYDGVQG
;
A
#
# COMPACT_ATOMS: atom_id res chain seq x y z
N MET A 1 22.06 -21.88 67.70
CA MET A 1 21.71 -21.40 69.06
C MET A 1 20.93 -20.14 68.94
N PRO A 2 19.98 -19.87 69.75
CA PRO A 2 18.61 -20.31 69.62
C PRO A 2 17.64 -19.11 69.51
N LEU A 3 16.42 -19.35 68.99
CA LEU A 3 15.15 -19.36 69.76
C LEU A 3 14.73 -17.97 70.30
N THR A 4 13.56 -17.48 70.18
CA THR A 4 12.19 -17.97 70.44
C THR A 4 11.21 -16.85 70.11
N THR A 5 10.12 -17.18 69.43
CA THR A 5 8.74 -17.25 69.94
C THR A 5 8.27 -16.04 70.77
N THR A 6 7.12 -15.47 70.59
CA THR A 6 5.72 -15.92 70.72
C THR A 6 4.83 -14.70 70.44
N ALA A 7 3.80 -14.74 69.68
CA ALA A 7 2.43 -15.20 69.99
C ALA A 7 1.55 -14.17 70.72
N ASN A 8 0.42 -13.96 70.09
CA ASN A 8 -0.96 -13.90 70.62
C ASN A 8 -1.53 -12.60 71.26
N HIS A 9 -2.61 -12.21 70.86
CA HIS A 9 -4.04 -12.36 71.24
C HIS A 9 -4.81 -11.13 70.80
N SER A 10 -5.84 -11.31 69.97
CA SER A 10 -7.27 -11.41 70.31
C SER A 10 -7.81 -10.17 71.01
N THR A 11 -8.86 -9.55 70.64
CA THR A 11 -10.25 -9.95 70.63
C THR A 11 -11.16 -8.76 70.28
N LEU A 12 -12.14 -9.10 69.48
CA LEU A 12 -13.57 -8.92 69.67
C LEU A 12 -14.22 -7.50 69.64
N CYS A 13 -15.15 -7.45 68.75
CA CYS A 13 -16.53 -7.01 68.84
C CYS A 13 -16.84 -5.56 69.22
N GLU A 14 -17.56 -4.91 68.37
CA GLU A 14 -18.98 -4.70 68.58
C GLU A 14 -19.66 -4.05 67.35
N GLU A 15 -20.78 -4.63 67.05
CA GLU A 15 -21.85 -4.10 66.19
C GLU A 15 -22.39 -2.78 66.74
N LYS A 16 -22.87 -1.93 65.86
CA LYS A 16 -24.27 -1.45 65.86
C LYS A 16 -24.56 -0.44 64.74
N THR A 17 -25.46 -0.89 63.90
CA THR A 17 -26.75 -0.26 63.53
C THR A 17 -26.79 1.06 62.73
N MET A 18 -27.31 0.81 61.55
CA MET A 18 -28.43 1.53 60.89
C MET A 18 -28.31 3.02 60.61
N SER A 19 -28.39 3.39 59.35
CA SER A 19 -29.53 4.14 58.77
C SER A 19 -29.33 4.55 57.32
N ARG A 20 -30.14 3.95 56.45
CA ARG A 20 -31.05 4.56 55.47
C ARG A 20 -30.51 5.55 54.41
N TYR A 21 -30.80 5.14 53.18
CA TYR A 21 -31.15 5.91 51.98
C TYR A 21 -30.05 6.76 51.31
N PHE A 22 -29.51 6.21 50.23
CA PHE A 22 -29.55 6.96 48.95
C PHE A 22 -29.56 5.96 47.78
N ARG A 23 -30.74 5.90 47.12
CA ARG A 23 -30.88 5.25 45.80
C ARG A 23 -30.16 6.13 44.80
N ASN A 24 -29.01 5.74 44.34
CA ASN A 24 -28.45 6.31 43.12
C ASN A 24 -28.69 5.35 41.97
N PHE A 25 -29.50 5.82 41.05
CA PHE A 25 -29.72 5.28 39.72
C PHE A 25 -28.36 5.21 39.00
N VAL A 26 -27.89 4.00 38.78
CA VAL A 26 -26.85 3.75 37.76
C VAL A 26 -27.61 3.60 36.44
N ALA A 27 -27.69 4.68 35.68
CA ALA A 27 -28.05 4.62 34.26
C ALA A 27 -26.89 3.99 33.52
N GLY A 28 -27.02 2.72 33.26
CA GLY A 28 -26.13 2.04 32.35
C GLY A 28 -26.35 2.56 30.94
N SER A 29 -25.43 3.40 30.46
CA SER A 29 -25.32 3.73 29.04
C SER A 29 -24.86 2.47 28.33
N LEU A 30 -25.80 1.69 27.75
CA LEU A 30 -25.50 0.75 26.70
C LEU A 30 -25.01 1.59 25.50
N ALA A 31 -23.70 1.67 25.32
CA ALA A 31 -23.13 2.06 24.05
C ALA A 31 -23.48 0.93 23.07
N LEU A 32 -24.51 1.17 22.28
CA LEU A 32 -24.75 0.42 21.05
C LEU A 32 -23.56 0.70 20.13
N PHE A 33 -22.59 -0.19 20.15
CA PHE A 33 -21.68 -0.34 19.02
C PHE A 33 -22.54 -0.76 17.82
N SER A 34 -22.91 0.23 17.00
CA SER A 34 -23.34 -0.04 15.65
C SER A 34 -22.14 -0.66 14.93
N LEU A 35 -22.12 -1.98 14.87
CA LEU A 35 -21.38 -2.71 13.86
C LEU A 35 -21.97 -2.23 12.53
N GLY A 36 -21.35 -1.21 11.94
CA GLY A 36 -21.51 -0.90 10.54
C GLY A 36 -21.13 -2.17 9.82
N SER A 37 -22.10 -2.87 9.22
CA SER A 37 -21.84 -3.93 8.27
C SER A 37 -21.04 -3.26 7.13
N GLN A 38 -19.74 -3.41 7.13
CA GLN A 38 -18.97 -3.29 5.92
C GLN A 38 -19.61 -4.31 4.99
N ALA A 39 -20.21 -3.84 3.91
CA ALA A 39 -20.68 -4.73 2.86
C ALA A 39 -19.46 -5.56 2.45
N GLN A 40 -19.49 -6.85 2.75
CA GLN A 40 -18.43 -7.79 2.36
C GLN A 40 -18.34 -7.69 0.84
N GLN A 41 -17.19 -7.23 0.34
CA GLN A 41 -16.96 -7.10 -1.10
C GLN A 41 -17.18 -8.48 -1.73
N ASN A 42 -18.09 -8.55 -2.71
CA ASN A 42 -18.36 -9.79 -3.42
C ASN A 42 -17.32 -9.94 -4.54
N PHE A 43 -16.34 -10.81 -4.33
CA PHE A 43 -15.29 -11.09 -5.31
C PHE A 43 -15.75 -12.07 -6.43
N ASP A 44 -16.89 -12.73 -6.28
CA ASP A 44 -17.38 -13.72 -7.26
C ASP A 44 -17.69 -13.06 -8.61
N ASP A 45 -18.24 -11.85 -8.57
CA ASP A 45 -18.62 -11.09 -9.76
C ASP A 45 -17.47 -10.24 -10.34
N VAL A 46 -16.30 -10.21 -9.69
CA VAL A 46 -15.14 -9.46 -10.17
C VAL A 46 -14.50 -10.21 -11.34
N GLU A 47 -14.36 -9.56 -12.47
CA GLU A 47 -13.57 -10.05 -13.60
C GLU A 47 -12.18 -9.39 -13.59
N ILE A 48 -11.15 -10.12 -14.03
CA ILE A 48 -9.82 -9.56 -14.22
C ILE A 48 -9.69 -9.14 -15.67
N GLU A 49 -9.62 -7.82 -15.88
CA GLU A 49 -9.35 -7.25 -17.19
C GLU A 49 -7.85 -7.20 -17.45
N VAL A 50 -7.45 -7.49 -18.70
CA VAL A 50 -6.05 -7.45 -19.12
C VAL A 50 -5.86 -6.37 -20.17
N LEU A 51 -5.03 -5.38 -19.85
CA LEU A 51 -4.70 -4.29 -20.75
C LEU A 51 -3.23 -4.41 -21.17
N PRO A 52 -2.93 -4.50 -22.49
CA PRO A 52 -1.55 -4.43 -22.96
C PRO A 52 -1.00 -3.02 -22.71
N VAL A 53 0.20 -2.94 -22.13
CA VAL A 53 0.90 -1.68 -21.87
C VAL A 53 1.94 -1.46 -22.96
N ARG A 54 3.00 -2.28 -22.99
CA ARG A 54 4.07 -2.21 -23.99
C ARG A 54 4.91 -3.48 -23.98
N ASP A 55 5.26 -4.03 -25.14
CA ASP A 55 6.31 -5.05 -25.34
C ASP A 55 6.36 -6.18 -24.29
N GLY A 56 5.25 -6.92 -24.11
CA GLY A 56 5.18 -8.02 -23.15
C GLY A 56 4.87 -7.58 -21.72
N ILE A 57 4.60 -6.28 -21.47
CA ILE A 57 4.10 -5.77 -20.22
C ILE A 57 2.59 -5.53 -20.31
N TYR A 58 1.87 -5.99 -19.32
CA TYR A 58 0.41 -5.91 -19.20
C TYR A 58 0.01 -5.36 -17.84
N MET A 59 -1.09 -4.62 -17.79
CA MET A 59 -1.75 -4.20 -16.57
C MET A 59 -3.01 -5.06 -16.38
N LEU A 60 -3.14 -5.70 -15.23
CA LEU A 60 -4.34 -6.44 -14.84
C LEU A 60 -5.13 -5.60 -13.86
N VAL A 61 -6.42 -5.43 -14.14
CA VAL A 61 -7.34 -4.64 -13.32
C VAL A 61 -8.41 -5.56 -12.74
N GLY A 62 -8.65 -5.45 -11.45
CA GLY A 62 -9.68 -6.19 -10.70
C GLY A 62 -10.30 -5.30 -9.63
N ALA A 63 -10.47 -5.82 -8.41
CA ALA A 63 -11.06 -5.09 -7.29
C ALA A 63 -10.03 -4.40 -6.38
N GLY A 64 -8.77 -4.83 -6.42
CA GLY A 64 -7.66 -4.24 -5.66
C GLY A 64 -6.78 -3.34 -6.52
N GLY A 65 -5.55 -3.16 -6.08
CA GLY A 65 -4.54 -2.42 -6.83
C GLY A 65 -4.24 -3.05 -8.19
N ASN A 66 -3.80 -2.25 -9.15
CA ASN A 66 -3.39 -2.76 -10.46
C ASN A 66 -2.18 -3.70 -10.31
N ILE A 67 -2.23 -4.84 -11.00
CA ILE A 67 -1.09 -5.74 -11.12
C ILE A 67 -0.38 -5.43 -12.43
N THR A 68 0.95 -5.36 -12.41
CA THR A 68 1.74 -5.37 -13.65
C THR A 68 2.33 -6.75 -13.86
N VAL A 69 2.21 -7.26 -15.09
CA VAL A 69 2.77 -8.56 -15.49
C VAL A 69 3.72 -8.35 -16.66
N GLN A 70 4.97 -8.79 -16.52
CA GLN A 70 5.92 -8.90 -17.60
C GLN A 70 6.06 -10.38 -18.01
N THR A 71 5.94 -10.66 -19.30
CA THR A 71 6.14 -11.98 -19.88
C THR A 71 7.37 -12.01 -20.80
N GLY A 72 8.11 -13.13 -20.81
CA GLY A 72 9.25 -13.28 -21.70
C GLY A 72 9.89 -14.66 -21.59
N VAL A 73 11.11 -14.78 -22.12
CA VAL A 73 11.82 -16.06 -22.25
C VAL A 73 12.28 -16.65 -20.91
N ASP A 74 12.49 -15.81 -19.91
CA ASP A 74 12.96 -16.24 -18.60
C ASP A 74 11.79 -16.63 -17.67
N GLY A 75 10.55 -16.30 -18.05
CA GLY A 75 9.33 -16.55 -17.29
C GLY A 75 8.45 -15.32 -17.11
N VAL A 76 7.65 -15.34 -16.07
CA VAL A 76 6.76 -14.24 -15.69
C VAL A 76 7.31 -13.53 -14.47
N LEU A 77 7.34 -12.19 -14.52
CA LEU A 77 7.50 -11.30 -13.36
C LEU A 77 6.19 -10.56 -13.16
N MET A 78 5.72 -10.48 -11.94
CA MET A 78 4.56 -9.68 -11.60
C MET A 78 4.87 -8.68 -10.48
N ILE A 79 4.17 -7.55 -10.49
CA ILE A 79 4.23 -6.52 -9.47
C ILE A 79 2.85 -6.46 -8.84
N ASP A 80 2.80 -6.70 -7.52
CA ASP A 80 1.61 -6.89 -6.70
C ASP A 80 0.74 -8.10 -7.06
N THR A 81 -0.23 -8.43 -6.21
CA THR A 81 -1.01 -9.67 -6.28
C THR A 81 -2.50 -9.49 -5.97
N GLN A 82 -2.96 -8.27 -5.69
CA GLN A 82 -4.32 -7.94 -5.25
C GLN A 82 -4.79 -8.75 -4.02
N TYR A 83 -6.09 -8.97 -3.90
CA TYR A 83 -6.72 -9.75 -2.83
C TYR A 83 -6.58 -11.26 -3.05
N ALA A 84 -6.49 -12.00 -1.96
CA ALA A 84 -6.35 -13.46 -1.96
C ALA A 84 -7.48 -14.17 -2.73
N GLU A 85 -8.70 -13.66 -2.63
CA GLU A 85 -9.90 -14.21 -3.26
C GLU A 85 -9.87 -14.17 -4.79
N LEU A 86 -9.05 -13.27 -5.35
CA LEU A 86 -8.91 -13.11 -6.80
C LEU A 86 -7.78 -13.97 -7.41
N SER A 87 -7.00 -14.64 -6.58
CA SER A 87 -5.76 -15.33 -7.03
C SER A 87 -5.96 -16.33 -8.16
N GLU A 88 -7.03 -17.13 -8.12
CA GLU A 88 -7.32 -18.10 -9.20
C GLU A 88 -7.64 -17.40 -10.52
N LYS A 89 -8.42 -16.31 -10.47
CA LYS A 89 -8.77 -15.52 -11.66
C LYS A 89 -7.54 -14.83 -12.24
N ILE A 90 -6.69 -14.25 -11.36
CA ILE A 90 -5.43 -13.60 -11.75
C ILE A 90 -4.49 -14.63 -12.40
N TYR A 91 -4.30 -15.80 -11.77
CA TYR A 91 -3.43 -16.85 -12.31
C TYR A 91 -3.92 -17.36 -13.68
N SER A 92 -5.24 -17.56 -13.83
CA SER A 92 -5.83 -17.92 -15.12
C SER A 92 -5.47 -16.90 -16.21
N LYS A 93 -5.55 -15.60 -15.92
CA LYS A 93 -5.17 -14.55 -16.88
C LYS A 93 -3.67 -14.54 -17.19
N ILE A 94 -2.82 -14.78 -16.20
CA ILE A 94 -1.37 -14.93 -16.43
C ILE A 94 -1.09 -16.10 -17.35
N GLN A 95 -1.76 -17.25 -17.16
CA GLN A 95 -1.59 -18.43 -18.02
C GLN A 95 -2.10 -18.21 -19.46
N GLU A 96 -3.10 -17.34 -19.67
CA GLU A 96 -3.54 -16.91 -21.01
C GLU A 96 -2.43 -16.07 -21.71
N LEU A 97 -1.66 -15.28 -20.94
CA LEU A 97 -0.58 -14.43 -21.46
C LEU A 97 0.73 -15.21 -21.70
N SER A 98 1.05 -16.15 -20.80
CA SER A 98 2.27 -16.94 -20.89
C SER A 98 2.13 -18.28 -20.15
N PRO A 99 2.52 -19.42 -20.77
CA PRO A 99 2.56 -20.71 -20.09
C PRO A 99 3.79 -20.86 -19.18
N ALA A 100 4.70 -19.89 -19.19
CA ALA A 100 5.92 -19.93 -18.37
C ALA A 100 5.59 -19.66 -16.90
N PRO A 101 6.38 -20.22 -15.94
CA PRO A 101 6.11 -20.04 -14.53
C PRO A 101 6.36 -18.60 -14.07
N ILE A 102 5.63 -18.21 -13.01
CA ILE A 102 5.94 -16.98 -12.27
C ILE A 102 7.28 -17.16 -11.58
N ARG A 103 8.23 -16.27 -11.84
CA ARG A 103 9.59 -16.31 -11.28
C ARG A 103 9.74 -15.31 -10.13
N TYR A 104 9.17 -14.13 -10.30
CA TYR A 104 9.25 -13.04 -9.34
C TYR A 104 7.88 -12.41 -9.10
N ILE A 105 7.65 -12.07 -7.84
CA ILE A 105 6.59 -11.17 -7.39
C ILE A 105 7.30 -10.01 -6.70
N ILE A 106 7.11 -8.78 -7.16
CA ILE A 106 7.61 -7.58 -6.49
C ILE A 106 6.43 -6.94 -5.79
N ASN A 107 6.49 -6.74 -4.48
CA ASN A 107 5.46 -6.00 -3.76
C ASN A 107 5.84 -4.53 -3.67
N THR A 108 4.92 -3.65 -4.07
CA THR A 108 5.11 -2.20 -4.00
C THR A 108 5.05 -1.69 -2.56
N HIS A 109 4.12 -2.21 -1.76
CA HIS A 109 3.93 -1.90 -0.35
C HIS A 109 3.11 -3.01 0.33
N SER A 110 2.69 -2.84 1.61
CA SER A 110 2.13 -3.93 2.43
C SER A 110 0.60 -3.98 2.53
N HIS A 111 -0.16 -3.17 1.78
CA HIS A 111 -1.61 -3.20 1.89
C HIS A 111 -2.24 -4.48 1.31
N PRO A 112 -3.38 -4.95 1.88
CA PRO A 112 -3.98 -6.23 1.53
C PRO A 112 -4.38 -6.37 0.06
N ASP A 113 -4.76 -5.28 -0.56
CA ASP A 113 -5.15 -5.21 -1.98
C ASP A 113 -3.95 -5.15 -2.94
N HIS A 114 -2.73 -5.26 -2.41
CA HIS A 114 -1.47 -5.38 -3.15
C HIS A 114 -0.72 -6.68 -2.85
N VAL A 115 -0.77 -7.18 -1.60
CA VAL A 115 -0.02 -8.37 -1.19
C VAL A 115 -0.92 -9.57 -0.85
N GLY A 116 -2.23 -9.42 -0.86
CA GLY A 116 -3.18 -10.44 -0.41
C GLY A 116 -3.07 -11.75 -1.16
N GLY A 117 -2.77 -11.72 -2.45
CA GLY A 117 -2.58 -12.90 -3.30
C GLY A 117 -1.24 -13.63 -3.16
N ASN A 118 -0.27 -13.06 -2.42
CA ASN A 118 1.09 -13.63 -2.31
C ASN A 118 1.10 -15.11 -1.95
N ALA A 119 0.39 -15.50 -0.88
CA ALA A 119 0.35 -16.87 -0.39
C ALA A 119 -0.24 -17.87 -1.38
N ASN A 120 -1.09 -17.41 -2.28
CA ASN A 120 -1.76 -18.25 -3.28
C ASN A 120 -1.01 -18.30 -4.61
N LEU A 121 -0.40 -17.19 -5.02
CA LEU A 121 0.24 -17.05 -6.33
C LEU A 121 1.71 -17.49 -6.32
N ALA A 122 2.46 -17.20 -5.25
CA ALA A 122 3.86 -17.58 -5.17
C ALA A 122 4.08 -19.10 -5.30
N PRO A 123 3.31 -19.98 -4.64
CA PRO A 123 3.46 -21.42 -4.77
C PRO A 123 3.19 -21.98 -6.19
N LEU A 124 2.47 -21.23 -7.03
CA LEU A 124 2.18 -21.60 -8.42
C LEU A 124 3.33 -21.27 -9.37
N GLY A 125 4.36 -20.61 -8.88
CA GLY A 125 5.57 -20.25 -9.61
C GLY A 125 6.71 -21.23 -9.38
N ALA A 126 7.91 -20.83 -9.81
CA ALA A 126 9.13 -21.59 -9.60
C ALA A 126 10.35 -20.67 -9.48
N THR A 127 11.10 -20.83 -8.40
CA THR A 127 12.34 -20.08 -8.16
C THR A 127 13.40 -20.41 -9.22
N ILE A 128 14.21 -19.42 -9.59
CA ILE A 128 15.33 -19.60 -10.51
C ILE A 128 16.58 -20.01 -9.72
N THR A 129 17.28 -21.09 -10.16
CA THR A 129 18.63 -21.39 -9.69
C THR A 129 19.70 -20.85 -10.64
N GLY A 130 20.84 -20.50 -10.07
CA GLY A 130 22.07 -20.30 -10.83
C GLY A 130 22.35 -18.86 -11.25
N GLY A 131 21.66 -17.87 -10.65
CA GLY A 131 21.93 -16.45 -10.92
C GLY A 131 21.57 -16.01 -12.33
N ASN A 132 22.09 -14.84 -12.75
CA ASN A 132 21.78 -14.19 -14.02
C ASN A 132 22.41 -14.88 -15.27
N VAL A 133 22.50 -16.20 -15.29
CA VAL A 133 22.99 -16.91 -16.49
C VAL A 133 21.80 -17.28 -17.35
N ALA A 134 21.45 -16.39 -18.26
CA ALA A 134 20.40 -16.59 -19.24
C ALA A 134 20.49 -17.98 -19.90
N ARG A 135 19.39 -18.73 -19.96
CA ARG A 135 19.23 -20.03 -20.61
C ARG A 135 19.85 -21.25 -19.91
N LEU A 136 20.42 -21.10 -18.70
CA LEU A 136 20.86 -22.24 -17.88
C LEU A 136 20.02 -22.33 -16.59
N GLN A 137 18.84 -21.74 -16.62
CA GLN A 137 17.95 -21.69 -15.46
C GLN A 137 17.18 -23.00 -15.38
N GLU A 138 17.53 -23.82 -14.41
CA GLU A 138 16.73 -24.96 -13.98
C GLU A 138 15.82 -24.50 -12.83
N ASP A 139 14.63 -25.07 -12.72
CA ASP A 139 13.75 -24.80 -11.60
C ASP A 139 14.40 -25.30 -10.31
N ALA A 140 14.63 -24.38 -9.38
CA ALA A 140 15.40 -24.67 -8.16
C ALA A 140 14.55 -25.12 -7.01
N GLY A 141 13.27 -24.86 -7.08
CA GLY A 141 12.35 -25.16 -6.02
C GLY A 141 10.94 -24.67 -6.34
N ASP A 142 10.04 -25.04 -5.46
CA ASP A 142 8.64 -24.65 -5.56
C ASP A 142 8.47 -23.20 -5.13
N GLY A 143 7.77 -22.43 -5.94
CA GLY A 143 7.35 -21.07 -5.65
C GLY A 143 8.19 -19.96 -6.30
N ALA A 144 7.53 -18.86 -6.60
CA ALA A 144 8.16 -17.63 -7.07
C ALA A 144 8.88 -16.91 -5.91
N THR A 145 9.95 -16.18 -6.24
CA THR A 145 10.60 -15.29 -5.26
C THR A 145 9.76 -14.04 -5.05
N ILE A 146 9.33 -13.77 -3.81
CA ILE A 146 8.65 -12.52 -3.44
C ILE A 146 9.71 -11.52 -2.98
N VAL A 147 9.82 -10.40 -3.71
CA VAL A 147 10.79 -9.33 -3.46
C VAL A 147 10.08 -8.11 -2.90
N ALA A 148 10.57 -7.53 -1.82
CA ALA A 148 10.04 -6.30 -1.26
C ALA A 148 11.10 -5.49 -0.49
N PHE A 149 10.82 -4.22 -0.24
CA PHE A 149 11.60 -3.46 0.73
C PHE A 149 11.40 -4.01 2.14
N GLU A 150 12.41 -3.93 3.01
CA GLU A 150 12.36 -4.63 4.32
C GLU A 150 11.19 -4.18 5.22
N THR A 151 10.77 -2.90 5.16
CA THR A 151 9.65 -2.42 5.97
C THR A 151 8.32 -3.01 5.54
N VAL A 152 8.15 -3.42 4.28
CA VAL A 152 6.97 -4.18 3.82
C VAL A 152 6.85 -5.48 4.62
N MET A 153 7.94 -6.24 4.75
CA MET A 153 7.94 -7.46 5.56
C MET A 153 7.65 -7.16 7.03
N ASN A 154 8.26 -6.11 7.58
CA ASN A 154 8.05 -5.71 8.98
C ASN A 154 6.57 -5.39 9.23
N ASN A 155 5.94 -4.62 8.36
CA ASN A 155 4.52 -4.28 8.43
C ASN A 155 3.63 -5.53 8.32
N MET A 156 3.95 -6.47 7.41
CA MET A 156 3.21 -7.74 7.28
C MET A 156 3.32 -8.61 8.53
N VAL A 157 4.49 -8.63 9.19
CA VAL A 157 4.69 -9.33 10.47
C VAL A 157 3.87 -8.70 11.58
N GLU A 158 3.89 -7.37 11.70
CA GLU A 158 3.13 -6.63 12.72
C GLU A 158 1.62 -6.84 12.56
N GLU A 159 1.14 -6.81 11.33
CA GLU A 159 -0.27 -7.04 10.97
C GLU A 159 -0.68 -8.51 10.96
N LYS A 160 0.26 -9.43 11.26
CA LYS A 160 0.05 -10.87 11.37
C LYS A 160 -0.43 -11.54 10.08
N TYR A 161 0.11 -11.11 8.96
CA TYR A 161 -0.06 -11.83 7.69
C TYR A 161 0.45 -13.26 7.80
N PRO A 162 -0.16 -14.23 7.10
CA PRO A 162 0.36 -15.59 7.02
C PRO A 162 1.82 -15.61 6.55
N VAL A 163 2.65 -16.47 7.15
CA VAL A 163 4.08 -16.55 6.82
C VAL A 163 4.32 -16.90 5.34
N GLU A 164 3.40 -17.62 4.73
CA GLU A 164 3.41 -18.00 3.33
C GLU A 164 3.28 -16.80 2.38
N SER A 165 2.77 -15.67 2.88
CA SER A 165 2.63 -14.43 2.10
C SER A 165 3.84 -13.50 2.22
N TRP A 166 4.79 -13.80 3.13
CA TRP A 166 5.90 -12.90 3.39
C TRP A 166 6.90 -12.86 2.24
N PRO A 167 7.56 -11.71 2.01
CA PRO A 167 8.68 -11.63 1.10
C PRO A 167 9.76 -12.65 1.43
N SER A 168 10.19 -13.43 0.43
CA SER A 168 11.30 -14.38 0.56
C SER A 168 12.67 -13.73 0.29
N GLU A 169 12.67 -12.54 -0.32
CA GLU A 169 13.83 -11.70 -0.55
C GLU A 169 13.51 -10.25 -0.20
N THR A 170 14.20 -9.69 0.79
CA THR A 170 14.08 -8.28 1.14
C THR A 170 15.36 -7.51 0.82
N PHE A 171 15.21 -6.21 0.55
CA PHE A 171 16.33 -5.28 0.40
C PHE A 171 16.10 -4.02 1.25
N PHE A 172 17.20 -3.30 1.56
CA PHE A 172 17.21 -2.15 2.49
C PHE A 172 18.04 -0.97 1.95
N VAL A 173 18.32 -0.98 0.67
CA VAL A 173 19.05 0.09 -0.04
C VAL A 173 18.06 0.92 -0.85
N GLU A 174 18.42 2.16 -1.19
CA GLU A 174 17.53 3.07 -1.94
C GLU A 174 17.13 2.53 -3.30
N ARG A 175 17.98 1.68 -3.91
CA ARG A 175 17.77 1.09 -5.22
C ARG A 175 18.24 -0.36 -5.27
N LYS A 176 17.42 -1.23 -5.85
CA LYS A 176 17.77 -2.60 -6.24
C LYS A 176 17.64 -2.74 -7.74
N ASP A 177 18.65 -3.29 -8.38
CA ASP A 177 18.67 -3.59 -9.82
C ASP A 177 18.44 -5.07 -10.07
N MET A 178 17.63 -5.38 -11.10
CA MET A 178 17.41 -6.72 -11.62
C MET A 178 17.60 -6.73 -13.13
N TYR A 179 17.90 -7.91 -13.69
CA TYR A 179 17.87 -8.13 -15.13
C TYR A 179 17.04 -9.38 -15.40
N PHE A 180 15.93 -9.20 -16.13
CA PHE A 180 14.98 -10.28 -16.39
C PHE A 180 14.27 -10.06 -17.72
N ASN A 181 14.07 -11.11 -18.53
CA ASN A 181 13.43 -11.03 -19.85
C ASN A 181 14.09 -9.99 -20.80
N ASP A 182 15.42 -9.94 -20.83
CA ASP A 182 16.19 -8.95 -21.63
C ASP A 182 15.85 -7.49 -21.27
N GLU A 183 15.48 -7.24 -20.02
CA GLU A 183 15.05 -5.96 -19.46
C GLU A 183 15.85 -5.60 -18.21
N GLY A 184 16.37 -4.39 -18.15
CA GLY A 184 16.93 -3.81 -16.92
C GLY A 184 15.80 -3.22 -16.08
N ILE A 185 15.64 -3.71 -14.86
CA ILE A 185 14.59 -3.32 -13.94
C ILE A 185 15.21 -2.64 -12.73
N GLU A 186 14.77 -1.41 -12.45
CA GLU A 186 15.18 -0.67 -11.26
C GLU A 186 14.02 -0.62 -10.27
N ILE A 187 14.27 -1.04 -9.03
CA ILE A 187 13.32 -0.96 -7.91
C ILE A 187 13.80 0.15 -6.99
N LEU A 188 13.06 1.25 -6.93
CA LEU A 188 13.44 2.49 -6.26
C LEU A 188 12.60 2.68 -5.00
N HIS A 189 13.21 2.61 -3.82
CA HIS A 189 12.52 2.87 -2.56
C HIS A 189 12.11 4.33 -2.45
N GLN A 190 10.87 4.56 -1.99
CA GLN A 190 10.27 5.88 -1.78
C GLN A 190 9.95 6.07 -0.30
N PRO A 191 10.88 6.60 0.49
CA PRO A 191 10.70 6.68 1.94
C PRO A 191 9.56 7.63 2.30
N ASN A 192 8.74 7.18 3.25
CA ASN A 192 7.67 7.98 3.85
C ASN A 192 6.68 8.60 2.84
N ALA A 193 6.38 7.92 1.73
CA ALA A 193 5.43 8.38 0.73
C ALA A 193 3.99 8.00 1.12
N HIS A 194 3.37 7.01 0.46
CA HIS A 194 2.10 6.44 0.86
C HIS A 194 2.26 5.62 2.17
N THR A 195 3.34 4.82 2.22
CA THR A 195 3.87 4.13 3.41
C THR A 195 5.37 4.39 3.54
N ASP A 196 6.05 3.73 4.46
CA ASP A 196 7.51 3.75 4.61
C ASP A 196 8.23 2.70 3.74
N GLY A 197 7.47 1.79 3.14
CA GLY A 197 7.99 0.66 2.35
C GLY A 197 7.74 0.78 0.85
N ASP A 198 7.21 1.90 0.37
CA ASP A 198 6.83 2.05 -1.03
C ASP A 198 8.02 1.88 -1.97
N VAL A 199 7.79 1.20 -3.08
CA VAL A 199 8.75 1.13 -4.18
C VAL A 199 8.10 1.50 -5.51
N ILE A 200 8.90 2.15 -6.36
CA ILE A 200 8.61 2.37 -7.78
C ILE A 200 9.43 1.36 -8.57
N VAL A 201 8.84 0.69 -9.55
CA VAL A 201 9.53 -0.26 -10.42
C VAL A 201 9.60 0.31 -11.83
N TRP A 202 10.81 0.47 -12.36
CA TRP A 202 11.06 1.02 -13.67
C TRP A 202 11.67 -0.02 -14.62
N PHE A 203 10.93 -0.37 -15.67
CA PHE A 203 11.38 -1.17 -16.81
C PHE A 203 12.06 -0.24 -17.80
N ARG A 204 13.39 -0.28 -17.85
CA ARG A 204 14.20 0.75 -18.52
C ARG A 204 14.16 0.68 -20.05
N LYS A 205 14.09 -0.53 -20.61
CA LYS A 205 14.10 -0.76 -22.07
C LYS A 205 12.71 -0.51 -22.66
N THR A 206 11.69 -1.08 -22.02
CA THR A 206 10.29 -0.89 -22.43
C THR A 206 9.73 0.44 -22.01
N ASP A 207 10.42 1.19 -21.15
CA ASP A 207 10.06 2.52 -20.67
C ASP A 207 8.65 2.56 -20.04
N VAL A 208 8.46 1.68 -19.05
CA VAL A 208 7.26 1.58 -18.22
C VAL A 208 7.64 1.76 -16.75
N VAL A 209 6.88 2.58 -16.04
CA VAL A 209 7.04 2.84 -14.60
C VAL A 209 5.80 2.34 -13.87
N VAL A 210 5.98 1.54 -12.81
CA VAL A 210 4.92 1.05 -11.92
C VAL A 210 5.09 1.71 -10.57
N THR A 211 4.06 2.32 -10.05
CA THR A 211 4.20 3.25 -8.92
C THR A 211 3.62 2.78 -7.61
N GLY A 212 2.85 1.67 -7.59
CA GLY A 212 2.00 1.38 -6.44
C GLY A 212 1.17 2.60 -6.07
N ASP A 213 0.82 2.73 -4.82
CA ASP A 213 -0.09 3.77 -4.32
C ASP A 213 0.55 5.15 -4.09
N VAL A 214 1.81 5.29 -4.48
CA VAL A 214 2.43 6.63 -4.59
C VAL A 214 1.66 7.51 -5.58
N PHE A 215 1.12 6.89 -6.64
CA PHE A 215 0.32 7.58 -7.65
C PHE A 215 -0.96 6.80 -7.97
N THR A 216 -2.08 7.51 -7.98
CA THR A 216 -3.40 7.01 -8.38
C THR A 216 -4.09 8.02 -9.29
N THR A 217 -4.98 7.54 -10.18
CA THR A 217 -5.76 8.44 -11.06
C THR A 217 -7.19 8.66 -10.57
N THR A 218 -7.58 8.09 -9.43
CA THR A 218 -8.97 8.00 -8.98
C THR A 218 -9.31 8.80 -7.74
N MET A 219 -8.32 9.13 -6.90
CA MET A 219 -8.55 9.73 -5.58
C MET A 219 -7.36 10.58 -5.13
N TYR A 220 -7.54 11.38 -4.07
CA TYR A 220 -6.42 12.00 -3.39
C TYR A 220 -5.46 10.96 -2.83
N PRO A 221 -4.15 11.27 -2.68
CA PRO A 221 -3.20 10.31 -2.12
C PRO A 221 -3.68 9.80 -0.77
N PHE A 222 -3.78 8.50 -0.63
CA PHE A 222 -3.93 7.90 0.69
C PHE A 222 -2.59 7.97 1.41
N ILE A 223 -2.56 8.57 2.59
CA ILE A 223 -1.35 8.75 3.41
C ILE A 223 -1.52 7.88 4.65
N ASP A 224 -0.92 6.70 4.65
CA ASP A 224 -0.95 5.83 5.82
C ASP A 224 0.07 6.29 6.87
N LYS A 225 -0.38 7.20 7.72
CA LYS A 225 0.47 7.73 8.80
C LYS A 225 0.89 6.64 9.80
N ALA A 226 0.09 5.60 9.96
CA ALA A 226 0.43 4.49 10.87
C ALA A 226 1.60 3.68 10.34
N LYS A 227 1.75 3.61 9.02
CA LYS A 227 2.88 2.99 8.32
C LYS A 227 3.91 4.00 7.81
N GLY A 228 4.01 5.16 8.44
CA GLY A 228 5.07 6.13 8.15
C GLY A 228 4.87 7.01 6.92
N GLY A 229 3.70 6.96 6.27
CA GLY A 229 3.37 7.81 5.13
C GLY A 229 3.30 9.30 5.48
N SER A 230 3.62 10.16 4.52
CA SER A 230 3.58 11.62 4.67
C SER A 230 3.33 12.35 3.36
N ILE A 231 2.66 13.51 3.43
CA ILE A 231 2.41 14.34 2.24
C ILE A 231 3.71 14.79 1.56
N ASN A 232 4.76 15.09 2.32
CA ASN A 232 6.04 15.51 1.77
C ASN A 232 6.76 14.34 1.10
N GLY A 233 6.66 13.13 1.65
CA GLY A 233 7.17 11.91 1.03
C GLY A 233 6.44 11.58 -0.28
N VAL A 234 5.10 11.70 -0.31
CA VAL A 234 4.31 11.55 -1.54
C VAL A 234 4.79 12.52 -2.62
N ILE A 235 4.98 13.80 -2.29
CA ILE A 235 5.47 14.80 -3.25
C ILE A 235 6.88 14.46 -3.73
N ALA A 236 7.77 14.01 -2.83
CA ALA A 236 9.12 13.61 -3.20
C ALA A 236 9.11 12.40 -4.15
N ALA A 237 8.29 11.40 -3.87
CA ALA A 237 8.14 10.22 -4.71
C ALA A 237 7.52 10.56 -6.09
N LEU A 238 6.52 11.44 -6.15
CA LEU A 238 5.97 11.95 -7.41
C LEU A 238 7.03 12.71 -8.24
N ASN A 239 7.92 13.47 -7.59
CA ASN A 239 9.06 14.10 -8.29
C ASN A 239 10.01 13.03 -8.84
N THR A 240 10.30 11.95 -8.09
CA THR A 240 11.10 10.82 -8.58
C THR A 240 10.48 10.24 -9.85
N ILE A 241 9.15 10.03 -9.89
CA ILE A 241 8.47 9.53 -11.10
C ILE A 241 8.65 10.51 -12.25
N VAL A 242 8.44 11.81 -12.04
CA VAL A 242 8.62 12.83 -13.09
C VAL A 242 10.06 12.86 -13.61
N ASP A 243 11.05 12.72 -12.72
CA ASP A 243 12.47 12.78 -13.09
C ASP A 243 12.92 11.60 -13.97
N ILE A 244 12.29 10.42 -13.82
CA ILE A 244 12.61 9.21 -14.60
C ILE A 244 11.72 9.02 -15.82
N THR A 245 10.63 9.79 -15.96
CA THR A 245 9.69 9.68 -17.09
C THR A 245 10.02 10.64 -18.21
N ILE A 246 9.72 10.24 -19.44
CA ILE A 246 9.92 11.04 -20.63
C ILE A 246 8.56 11.42 -21.22
N PRO A 247 8.24 12.72 -21.38
CA PRO A 247 6.99 13.16 -21.95
C PRO A 247 6.85 12.76 -23.42
N ARG A 248 5.62 12.48 -23.87
CA ARG A 248 5.32 12.12 -25.27
C ARG A 248 5.83 13.13 -26.30
N ALA A 249 5.97 14.39 -25.90
CA ALA A 249 6.50 15.44 -26.80
C ALA A 249 7.99 15.28 -27.09
N LYS A 250 8.72 14.51 -26.29
CA LYS A 250 10.18 14.34 -26.42
C LYS A 250 10.58 12.95 -26.93
N GLN A 251 9.69 11.96 -26.83
CA GLN A 251 9.92 10.59 -27.28
C GLN A 251 8.61 10.00 -27.80
N GLU A 252 8.66 9.22 -28.90
CA GLU A 252 7.48 8.55 -29.41
C GLU A 252 6.84 7.64 -28.36
N GLY A 253 5.56 7.89 -28.07
CA GLY A 253 4.83 7.18 -27.02
C GLY A 253 5.10 7.63 -25.59
N GLY A 254 6.21 8.33 -25.31
CA GLY A 254 6.60 8.73 -23.95
C GLY A 254 6.76 7.55 -22.98
N THR A 255 7.06 7.81 -21.73
CA THR A 255 7.01 6.79 -20.66
C THR A 255 5.55 6.50 -20.31
N LEU A 256 5.19 5.21 -20.20
CA LEU A 256 3.89 4.80 -19.67
C LEU A 256 3.99 4.54 -18.16
N VAL A 257 2.96 4.98 -17.44
CA VAL A 257 2.92 4.87 -15.98
C VAL A 257 1.72 4.02 -15.56
N VAL A 258 1.99 2.91 -14.86
CA VAL A 258 0.98 2.06 -14.25
C VAL A 258 0.79 2.52 -12.81
N PRO A 259 -0.34 3.19 -12.48
CA PRO A 259 -0.64 3.62 -11.11
C PRO A 259 -1.04 2.45 -10.23
N GLY A 260 -1.03 2.62 -8.90
CA GLY A 260 -1.58 1.63 -7.99
C GLY A 260 -3.07 1.42 -8.23
N HIS A 261 -3.83 2.47 -8.49
CA HIS A 261 -5.26 2.39 -8.82
C HIS A 261 -5.63 3.28 -9.99
N GLY A 262 -6.58 2.77 -10.79
CA GLY A 262 -7.17 3.51 -11.89
C GLY A 262 -6.57 3.18 -13.25
N ARG A 263 -6.61 4.13 -14.18
CA ARG A 263 -6.23 3.91 -15.57
C ARG A 263 -4.73 4.04 -15.82
N LEU A 264 -4.27 3.40 -16.89
CA LEU A 264 -2.93 3.65 -17.43
C LEU A 264 -2.72 5.15 -17.68
N ALA A 265 -1.57 5.66 -17.34
CA ALA A 265 -1.20 7.06 -17.33
C ALA A 265 0.11 7.33 -18.06
N ASP A 266 0.51 8.60 -18.13
CA ASP A 266 1.79 9.05 -18.65
C ASP A 266 2.40 10.14 -17.75
N GLU A 267 3.54 10.67 -18.14
CA GLU A 267 4.25 11.72 -17.39
C GLU A 267 3.37 12.96 -17.13
N ALA A 268 2.55 13.38 -18.10
CA ALA A 268 1.69 14.56 -17.94
C ALA A 268 0.63 14.36 -16.84
N ASP A 269 0.07 13.16 -16.73
CA ASP A 269 -0.86 12.81 -15.65
C ASP A 269 -0.17 12.89 -14.27
N VAL A 270 1.07 12.42 -14.17
CA VAL A 270 1.85 12.48 -12.92
C VAL A 270 2.18 13.93 -12.56
N VAL A 271 2.57 14.74 -13.53
CA VAL A 271 2.85 16.17 -13.31
C VAL A 271 1.60 16.89 -12.81
N GLU A 272 0.44 16.66 -13.45
CA GLU A 272 -0.84 17.25 -13.02
C GLU A 272 -1.17 16.85 -11.57
N TYR A 273 -1.03 15.57 -11.24
CA TYR A 273 -1.30 15.06 -9.90
C TYR A 273 -0.32 15.61 -8.85
N ARG A 274 0.98 15.63 -9.15
CA ARG A 274 2.02 16.21 -8.29
C ARG A 274 1.76 17.69 -8.01
N ASP A 275 1.40 18.46 -9.03
CA ASP A 275 1.12 19.90 -8.91
C ASP A 275 -0.14 20.12 -8.06
N MET A 276 -1.20 19.35 -8.27
CA MET A 276 -2.40 19.36 -7.44
C MET A 276 -2.06 19.11 -5.97
N VAL A 277 -1.35 18.02 -5.67
CA VAL A 277 -0.96 17.65 -4.30
C VAL A 277 -0.10 18.74 -3.65
N THR A 278 0.84 19.32 -4.41
CA THR A 278 1.71 20.40 -3.94
C THR A 278 0.90 21.65 -3.61
N ILE A 279 -0.03 22.05 -4.48
CA ILE A 279 -0.89 23.22 -4.29
C ILE A 279 -1.75 23.06 -3.04
N ILE A 280 -2.37 21.89 -2.85
CA ILE A 280 -3.21 21.63 -1.69
C ILE A 280 -2.36 21.63 -0.40
N ARG A 281 -1.19 20.98 -0.41
CA ARG A 281 -0.25 20.99 0.70
C ARG A 281 0.13 22.42 1.10
N ASP A 282 0.49 23.26 0.12
CA ASP A 282 0.92 24.64 0.38
C ASP A 282 -0.23 25.52 0.88
N ARG A 283 -1.45 25.36 0.36
CA ARG A 283 -2.65 26.04 0.87
C ARG A 283 -2.90 25.69 2.34
N ILE A 284 -2.92 24.41 2.66
CA ILE A 284 -3.15 23.92 4.03
C ILE A 284 -2.04 24.40 4.96
N LYS A 285 -0.79 24.33 4.52
CA LYS A 285 0.36 24.83 5.28
C LYS A 285 0.24 26.32 5.59
N ALA A 286 -0.09 27.15 4.62
CA ALA A 286 -0.26 28.60 4.82
C ALA A 286 -1.37 28.93 5.83
N LEU A 287 -2.51 28.23 5.75
CA LEU A 287 -3.62 28.40 6.70
C LEU A 287 -3.20 27.97 8.11
N ARG A 288 -2.53 26.84 8.23
CA ARG A 288 -2.03 26.36 9.53
C ARG A 288 -0.95 27.28 10.13
N ASP A 289 -0.01 27.74 9.33
CA ASP A 289 1.05 28.68 9.77
C ASP A 289 0.47 30.02 10.24
N SER A 290 -0.74 30.40 9.75
CA SER A 290 -1.50 31.55 10.25
C SER A 290 -2.21 31.30 11.60
N GLY A 291 -2.10 30.09 12.16
CA GLY A 291 -2.67 29.70 13.45
C GLY A 291 -4.08 29.12 13.36
N MET A 292 -4.57 28.75 12.18
CA MET A 292 -5.89 28.14 12.01
C MET A 292 -5.92 26.71 12.52
N THR A 293 -7.00 26.35 13.22
CA THR A 293 -7.29 24.97 13.59
C THR A 293 -7.70 24.15 12.37
N LEU A 294 -7.68 22.81 12.47
CA LEU A 294 -8.11 21.91 11.39
C LEU A 294 -9.50 22.28 10.84
N GLU A 295 -10.49 22.52 11.72
CA GLU A 295 -11.83 22.92 11.30
C GLU A 295 -11.87 24.26 10.55
N GLN A 296 -11.02 25.19 10.94
CA GLN A 296 -10.89 26.47 10.25
C GLN A 296 -10.17 26.31 8.90
N VAL A 297 -9.29 25.32 8.75
CA VAL A 297 -8.62 24.99 7.50
C VAL A 297 -9.58 24.28 6.53
N LYS A 298 -10.45 23.41 7.02
CA LYS A 298 -11.47 22.72 6.20
C LYS A 298 -12.51 23.71 5.63
N ALA A 299 -12.92 24.72 6.42
CA ALA A 299 -14.01 25.62 6.08
C ALA A 299 -13.89 26.34 4.72
N PRO A 300 -12.72 26.86 4.27
CA PRO A 300 -12.55 27.47 2.96
C PRO A 300 -12.49 26.49 1.80
N GLY A 301 -12.47 25.17 2.04
CA GLY A 301 -12.38 24.14 1.01
C GLY A 301 -11.06 24.17 0.25
N PRO A 302 -9.91 23.86 0.89
CA PRO A 302 -8.59 23.98 0.26
C PRO A 302 -8.38 23.06 -0.94
N THR A 303 -9.24 22.04 -1.09
CA THR A 303 -9.25 21.02 -2.15
C THR A 303 -10.30 21.26 -3.22
N GLN A 304 -11.22 22.24 -3.05
CA GLN A 304 -12.45 22.42 -3.82
C GLN A 304 -12.25 22.38 -5.35
N ASP A 305 -11.13 22.90 -5.86
CA ASP A 305 -10.84 22.94 -7.30
C ASP A 305 -10.66 21.51 -7.90
N TYR A 306 -10.38 20.52 -7.05
CA TYR A 306 -10.01 19.15 -7.44
C TYR A 306 -11.01 18.10 -6.97
N ASP A 307 -11.95 18.47 -6.07
CA ASP A 307 -12.88 17.53 -5.41
C ASP A 307 -13.76 16.76 -6.40
N SER A 308 -14.11 17.39 -7.53
CA SER A 308 -14.92 16.74 -8.57
C SER A 308 -14.24 15.53 -9.23
N ARG A 309 -12.90 15.48 -9.20
CA ARG A 309 -12.11 14.40 -9.82
C ARG A 309 -11.55 13.43 -8.78
N TYR A 310 -11.08 13.93 -7.64
CA TYR A 310 -10.32 13.16 -6.67
C TYR A 310 -10.98 13.07 -5.30
N GLY A 311 -12.00 13.87 -5.03
CA GLY A 311 -12.66 13.95 -3.73
C GLY A 311 -13.73 12.89 -3.51
N SER A 312 -13.93 12.52 -2.24
CA SER A 312 -15.03 11.68 -1.79
C SER A 312 -15.54 12.17 -0.44
N ASN A 313 -16.85 12.09 -0.23
CA ASN A 313 -17.48 12.37 1.06
C ASN A 313 -17.77 11.08 1.85
N GLU A 314 -17.51 9.91 1.28
CA GLU A 314 -17.79 8.61 1.87
C GLU A 314 -16.70 7.59 1.51
N GLY A 315 -16.72 6.44 2.17
CA GLY A 315 -15.75 5.37 1.95
C GLY A 315 -14.60 5.39 2.95
N PHE A 316 -13.56 4.61 2.67
CA PHE A 316 -12.41 4.43 3.58
C PHE A 316 -11.46 5.63 3.61
N TRP A 317 -11.45 6.47 2.54
CA TRP A 317 -10.62 7.67 2.43
C TRP A 317 -11.43 8.83 1.88
N THR A 318 -11.76 9.79 2.75
CA THR A 318 -12.56 10.96 2.38
C THR A 318 -11.67 12.19 2.16
N THR A 319 -12.22 13.19 1.46
CA THR A 319 -11.57 14.51 1.30
C THR A 319 -11.18 15.13 2.66
N ASP A 320 -12.06 15.01 3.66
CA ASP A 320 -11.79 15.49 5.01
C ASP A 320 -10.62 14.77 5.68
N MET A 321 -10.52 13.46 5.51
CA MET A 321 -9.38 12.66 6.02
C MET A 321 -8.07 13.03 5.32
N PHE A 322 -8.12 13.27 4.01
CA PHE A 322 -6.95 13.75 3.27
C PHE A 322 -6.49 15.13 3.77
N ILE A 323 -7.41 16.11 3.93
CA ILE A 323 -7.08 17.43 4.49
C ILE A 323 -6.44 17.29 5.87
N GLU A 324 -6.99 16.43 6.74
CA GLU A 324 -6.46 16.17 8.07
C GLU A 324 -5.05 15.57 8.02
N ALA A 325 -4.82 14.57 7.16
CA ALA A 325 -3.50 13.97 7.00
C ALA A 325 -2.45 14.99 6.52
N VAL A 326 -2.83 15.85 5.58
CA VAL A 326 -1.97 16.95 5.11
C VAL A 326 -1.72 17.96 6.23
N TYR A 327 -2.77 18.39 6.95
CA TYR A 327 -2.67 19.33 8.07
C TYR A 327 -1.70 18.83 9.14
N ASP A 328 -1.77 17.56 9.49
CA ASP A 328 -0.85 16.95 10.46
C ASP A 328 0.58 16.84 9.91
N GLY A 329 0.72 16.50 8.63
CA GLY A 329 2.01 16.27 7.99
C GLY A 329 2.82 17.53 7.67
N VAL A 330 2.20 18.73 7.68
CA VAL A 330 2.89 20.01 7.42
C VAL A 330 3.35 20.73 8.70
N GLN A 331 3.52 20.01 9.82
CA GLN A 331 4.21 20.57 11.00
C GLN A 331 5.65 20.87 10.62
N GLY A 332 6.01 22.13 10.82
CA GLY A 332 7.38 22.62 10.60
C GLY A 332 8.33 22.19 11.70
#